data_7f4181f4c425b3602949967f69371640
#
_entry.id   7f4181f4c425b3602949967f69371640
#
_cell.length_a   1.000
_cell.length_b   1.000
_cell.length_c   1.000
_cell.angle_alpha   90.00
_cell.angle_beta   90.00
_cell.angle_gamma   90.00
#
_symmetry.space_group_name_H-M   'P 1'
#
loop_
_entity.id
_entity.type
_entity.pdbx_description
1 polymer ?
#
loop_
_entity_poly.entity_id
_entity_poly.type
_entity_poly.pdbx_seq_one_letter_code
_entity_poly.pdbx_strand_id
1 'polypeptide(L)'
;MQCKNCHTVLEEGVTLCPNCGTENAVAAEPVKAEKTGLGAGKIALLVVLAVAAIAVIMALILGGGSEATPTTPTTLPTEAPGTTAPADPTETLGTGTVVLPTVPADGNPDDVTCKGTYSVTDEELPSVMPAVIGTMGDATLTNAELQVYYWMQVYNFLNEYAAYTEMFGLDYTQPMDRQMSIDGRTTWQQYFLQAALDQWKNYQAMSYAANAAGYELEKDYVDYLAALPASLEQSALMSGFENAEKMLQADMGPGATMDGYMKYLETYYLGYTYYGASLEKIPVTEAEVEAYFDAHAEEYKLNGLEKTDEVHVDVRHILICPESAEGATTYTDAEWAAAKSEADRILNEWLSKTPDEDSFAALAETYSQDPGSASNGGLYEGVYVGQMVEPFENWCFDASRQYGDYGIVQTTYGYHIMFFVDSTPVWYATAESDMMVEKGNDFLAEVQAQYPAQIDYSAIALATVDMASAG
;
A
#
# COMPACT_ATOMS: atom_id res chain seq x y z
N MET A 1 21.41 31.00 19.62
CA MET A 1 22.00 29.64 19.66
C MET A 1 23.40 29.63 19.07
N GLN A 2 24.14 28.51 19.14
CA GLN A 2 25.47 28.44 18.51
C GLN A 2 25.43 27.46 17.34
N CYS A 3 26.17 27.77 16.27
CA CYS A 3 26.30 26.89 15.13
C CYS A 3 26.91 25.55 15.52
N LYS A 4 26.29 24.43 15.12
CA LYS A 4 26.72 23.06 15.46
C LYS A 4 28.08 22.68 14.87
N ASN A 5 28.56 23.41 13.86
CA ASN A 5 29.84 23.11 13.17
C ASN A 5 30.99 24.05 13.56
N CYS A 6 30.77 25.38 13.60
CA CYS A 6 31.85 26.35 13.84
C CYS A 6 31.68 27.15 15.15
N HIS A 7 30.69 26.84 15.97
CA HIS A 7 30.37 27.45 17.26
C HIS A 7 30.13 28.98 17.22
N THR A 8 29.93 29.56 16.03
CA THR A 8 29.55 30.97 15.87
C THR A 8 28.18 31.21 16.55
N VAL A 9 28.05 32.26 17.35
CA VAL A 9 26.77 32.63 17.96
C VAL A 9 25.82 33.11 16.85
N LEU A 10 24.64 32.49 16.79
CA LEU A 10 23.59 32.81 15.83
C LEU A 10 22.45 33.54 16.52
N GLU A 11 21.91 34.55 15.87
CA GLU A 11 20.69 35.23 16.31
C GLU A 11 19.48 34.28 16.22
N GLU A 12 18.43 34.57 17.01
CA GLU A 12 17.23 33.76 17.06
C GLU A 12 16.50 33.78 15.70
N GLY A 13 16.19 32.61 15.14
CA GLY A 13 15.56 32.47 13.82
C GLY A 13 16.51 32.28 12.63
N VAL A 14 17.84 32.30 12.82
CA VAL A 14 18.81 32.06 11.76
C VAL A 14 19.04 30.58 11.56
N THR A 15 18.57 30.04 10.41
CA THR A 15 18.70 28.62 10.04
C THR A 15 20.00 28.28 9.35
N LEU A 16 20.65 29.25 8.67
CA LEU A 16 21.94 29.07 7.97
C LEU A 16 23.03 29.87 8.67
N CYS A 17 24.11 29.22 9.08
CA CYS A 17 25.24 29.92 9.71
C CYS A 17 25.96 30.84 8.72
N PRO A 18 26.05 32.15 8.98
CA PRO A 18 26.68 33.09 8.03
C PRO A 18 28.19 32.93 7.94
N ASN A 19 28.80 32.19 8.86
CA ASN A 19 30.25 32.00 8.90
C ASN A 19 30.72 30.73 8.17
N CYS A 20 29.92 29.64 8.20
CA CYS A 20 30.33 28.35 7.62
C CYS A 20 29.30 27.68 6.72
N GLY A 21 28.14 28.30 6.49
CA GLY A 21 27.07 27.77 5.64
C GLY A 21 26.34 26.53 6.19
N THR A 22 26.58 26.15 7.45
CA THR A 22 25.93 24.97 8.06
C THR A 22 24.50 25.30 8.44
N GLU A 23 23.57 24.45 8.06
CA GLU A 23 22.16 24.52 8.42
C GLU A 23 21.94 24.10 9.88
N ASN A 24 21.26 24.95 10.67
CA ASN A 24 20.98 24.73 12.08
C ASN A 24 19.46 24.73 12.27
N ALA A 25 18.87 23.58 12.55
CA ALA A 25 17.43 23.48 12.80
C ALA A 25 17.02 24.29 14.05
N VAL A 26 15.93 25.06 13.95
CA VAL A 26 15.26 25.67 15.09
C VAL A 26 14.37 24.59 15.68
N ALA A 27 14.60 24.22 16.93
CA ALA A 27 13.71 23.29 17.63
C ALA A 27 12.32 23.93 17.78
N ALA A 28 11.32 23.35 17.12
CA ALA A 28 9.93 23.67 17.39
C ALA A 28 9.54 23.05 18.75
N GLU A 29 8.85 23.80 19.60
CA GLU A 29 8.30 23.28 20.85
C GLU A 29 7.25 22.19 20.54
N PRO A 30 7.22 21.06 21.28
CA PRO A 30 6.28 19.99 21.03
C PRO A 30 4.87 20.44 21.46
N VAL A 31 3.96 20.49 20.51
CA VAL A 31 2.52 20.55 20.79
C VAL A 31 2.11 19.17 21.29
N LYS A 32 1.62 19.08 22.53
CA LYS A 32 1.03 17.86 23.09
C LYS A 32 -0.17 17.44 22.24
N ALA A 33 -0.02 16.36 21.49
CA ALA A 33 -1.14 15.67 20.87
C ALA A 33 -1.91 14.91 21.96
N GLU A 34 -3.20 15.19 22.11
CA GLU A 34 -4.12 14.33 22.86
C GLU A 34 -4.33 13.04 22.07
N LYS A 35 -4.19 11.90 22.74
CA LYS A 35 -4.46 10.56 22.17
C LYS A 35 -5.94 10.44 21.82
N THR A 36 -6.27 10.52 20.56
CA THR A 36 -7.57 10.11 20.04
C THR A 36 -7.34 9.44 18.68
N GLY A 37 -7.62 8.15 18.58
CA GLY A 37 -7.70 7.46 17.29
C GLY A 37 -6.62 6.40 17.04
N LEU A 38 -6.90 5.53 16.10
CA LEU A 38 -6.02 4.46 15.60
C LEU A 38 -4.58 4.96 15.42
N GLY A 39 -3.62 4.18 15.91
CA GLY A 39 -2.21 4.49 15.74
C GLY A 39 -1.84 4.65 14.27
N ALA A 40 -1.00 5.64 13.96
CA ALA A 40 -0.54 5.98 12.61
C ALA A 40 0.00 4.76 11.81
N GLY A 41 0.46 3.70 12.50
CA GLY A 41 0.94 2.45 11.91
C GLY A 41 -0.12 1.63 11.18
N LYS A 42 -1.38 1.62 11.65
CA LYS A 42 -2.46 0.85 10.97
C LYS A 42 -2.85 1.46 9.63
N ILE A 43 -2.72 2.77 9.51
CA ILE A 43 -2.94 3.48 8.24
C ILE A 43 -1.70 3.40 7.35
N ALA A 44 -0.49 3.41 7.93
CA ALA A 44 0.75 3.23 7.20
C ALA A 44 0.82 1.87 6.48
N LEU A 45 0.23 0.80 7.02
CA LEU A 45 0.21 -0.52 6.37
C LEU A 45 -0.62 -0.51 5.08
N LEU A 46 -1.76 0.21 5.06
CA LEU A 46 -2.56 0.39 3.84
C LEU A 46 -1.86 1.32 2.84
N VAL A 47 -1.11 2.32 3.32
CA VAL A 47 -0.28 3.22 2.51
C VAL A 47 0.92 2.47 1.91
N VAL A 48 1.60 1.62 2.68
CA VAL A 48 2.76 0.84 2.22
C VAL A 48 2.38 -0.15 1.13
N LEU A 49 1.19 -0.76 1.18
CA LEU A 49 0.73 -1.66 0.11
C LEU A 49 0.47 -0.93 -1.21
N ALA A 50 -0.04 0.31 -1.17
CA ALA A 50 -0.23 1.12 -2.38
C ALA A 50 1.10 1.71 -2.91
N VAL A 51 2.01 2.13 -2.01
CA VAL A 51 3.36 2.62 -2.38
C VAL A 51 4.27 1.48 -2.83
N ALA A 52 4.14 0.28 -2.24
CA ALA A 52 4.88 -0.91 -2.68
C ALA A 52 4.48 -1.33 -4.10
N ALA A 53 3.21 -1.21 -4.49
CA ALA A 53 2.78 -1.45 -5.87
C ALA A 53 3.45 -0.48 -6.86
N ILE A 54 3.56 0.80 -6.50
CA ILE A 54 4.27 1.81 -7.32
C ILE A 54 5.79 1.55 -7.32
N ALA A 55 6.38 1.15 -6.20
CA ALA A 55 7.80 0.82 -6.10
C ALA A 55 8.17 -0.45 -6.91
N VAL A 56 7.26 -1.43 -6.99
CA VAL A 56 7.45 -2.64 -7.81
C VAL A 56 7.32 -2.32 -9.30
N ILE A 57 6.39 -1.46 -9.70
CA ILE A 57 6.31 -0.95 -11.07
C ILE A 57 7.60 -0.18 -11.42
N MET A 58 8.09 0.67 -10.51
CA MET A 58 9.38 1.35 -10.66
C MET A 58 10.56 0.37 -10.69
N ALA A 59 10.52 -0.72 -9.93
CA ALA A 59 11.55 -1.77 -9.94
C ALA A 59 11.50 -2.62 -11.22
N LEU A 60 10.32 -2.87 -11.80
CA LEU A 60 10.17 -3.54 -13.09
C LEU A 60 10.63 -2.63 -14.25
N ILE A 61 10.38 -1.33 -14.15
CA ILE A 61 10.87 -0.33 -15.10
C ILE A 61 12.38 -0.09 -14.96
N LEU A 62 12.97 -0.21 -13.74
CA LEU A 62 14.38 0.05 -13.44
C LEU A 62 15.25 -1.22 -13.33
N GLY A 63 14.65 -2.41 -13.32
CA GLY A 63 15.28 -3.64 -12.90
C GLY A 63 15.93 -4.46 -13.99
N GLY A 64 17.16 -4.17 -14.29
CA GLY A 64 18.14 -5.17 -14.69
C GLY A 64 18.63 -5.95 -13.46
N GLY A 65 18.17 -7.19 -13.29
CA GLY A 65 18.83 -8.32 -12.66
C GLY A 65 19.33 -8.21 -11.21
N SER A 66 18.59 -8.80 -10.29
CA SER A 66 19.17 -9.58 -9.18
C SER A 66 18.08 -10.49 -8.61
N GLU A 67 18.31 -11.81 -8.66
CA GLU A 67 17.44 -12.83 -8.10
C GLU A 67 17.33 -12.67 -6.57
N ALA A 68 16.16 -12.26 -6.10
CA ALA A 68 15.76 -12.47 -4.72
C ALA A 68 14.69 -13.57 -4.72
N THR A 69 15.04 -14.73 -4.18
CA THR A 69 14.14 -15.86 -3.97
C THR A 69 12.99 -15.46 -3.06
N PRO A 70 11.72 -15.61 -3.46
CA PRO A 70 10.59 -15.35 -2.57
C PRO A 70 10.50 -16.46 -1.54
N THR A 71 10.56 -16.08 -0.27
CA THR A 71 10.17 -16.97 0.82
C THR A 71 8.66 -17.10 0.83
N THR A 72 8.19 -18.30 0.56
CA THR A 72 6.80 -18.73 0.56
C THR A 72 6.16 -18.47 1.93
N PRO A 73 5.02 -17.77 2.04
CA PRO A 73 4.18 -17.88 3.21
C PRO A 73 3.43 -19.22 3.14
N THR A 74 3.72 -20.08 4.08
CA THR A 74 3.00 -21.34 4.26
C THR A 74 1.77 -21.03 5.10
N THR A 75 0.60 -21.11 4.53
CA THR A 75 -0.64 -21.76 4.91
C THR A 75 -1.83 -21.10 4.23
N LEU A 76 -2.38 -21.84 3.27
CA LEU A 76 -3.73 -21.61 2.72
C LEU A 76 -4.79 -21.93 3.78
N PRO A 77 -5.88 -21.19 3.87
CA PRO A 77 -7.09 -21.67 4.51
C PRO A 77 -7.71 -22.78 3.65
N THR A 78 -7.92 -23.92 4.25
CA THR A 78 -8.55 -25.09 3.65
C THR A 78 -10.07 -24.92 3.69
N GLU A 79 -10.69 -25.24 2.56
CA GLU A 79 -12.11 -25.53 2.33
C GLU A 79 -13.07 -24.35 2.06
N ALA A 80 -13.39 -24.21 0.77
CA ALA A 80 -14.68 -23.72 0.28
C ALA A 80 -15.74 -24.83 0.33
N PRO A 81 -17.04 -24.47 0.51
CA PRO A 81 -18.12 -25.46 0.63
C PRO A 81 -18.35 -26.20 -0.68
N GLY A 82 -18.55 -27.51 -0.55
CA GLY A 82 -18.62 -28.50 -1.59
C GLY A 82 -19.43 -28.17 -2.84
N THR A 83 -18.74 -28.27 -3.95
CA THR A 83 -19.31 -28.63 -5.23
C THR A 83 -18.60 -29.90 -5.72
N THR A 84 -19.38 -30.86 -6.14
CA THR A 84 -18.99 -32.17 -6.67
C THR A 84 -17.91 -32.03 -7.76
N ALA A 85 -16.81 -32.77 -7.58
CA ALA A 85 -15.73 -32.87 -8.53
C ALA A 85 -16.20 -33.20 -9.95
N PRO A 86 -15.69 -32.54 -10.99
CA PRO A 86 -15.71 -33.02 -12.35
C PRO A 86 -14.56 -34.00 -12.57
N ALA A 87 -14.80 -34.98 -13.42
CA ALA A 87 -13.95 -36.08 -13.76
C ALA A 87 -12.65 -35.66 -14.49
N ASP A 88 -11.63 -36.50 -14.28
CA ASP A 88 -10.34 -36.72 -14.96
C ASP A 88 -10.02 -35.84 -16.20
N PRO A 89 -8.95 -34.99 -16.16
CA PRO A 89 -8.51 -34.22 -17.31
C PRO A 89 -7.51 -35.02 -18.18
N THR A 90 -7.98 -36.02 -18.89
CA THR A 90 -7.26 -36.61 -20.02
C THR A 90 -8.13 -36.57 -21.27
N GLU A 91 -8.55 -35.38 -21.68
CA GLU A 91 -9.02 -35.15 -23.05
C GLU A 91 -8.17 -34.08 -23.73
N THR A 92 -7.50 -34.52 -24.77
CA THR A 92 -6.79 -33.79 -25.80
C THR A 92 -7.56 -32.51 -26.18
N LEU A 93 -6.92 -31.35 -26.06
CA LEU A 93 -7.37 -30.08 -26.61
C LEU A 93 -7.61 -30.24 -28.11
N GLY A 94 -8.86 -30.49 -28.49
CA GLY A 94 -9.32 -30.39 -29.85
C GLY A 94 -9.22 -28.92 -30.31
N THR A 95 -8.83 -28.75 -31.59
CA THR A 95 -8.90 -27.48 -32.32
C THR A 95 -10.37 -27.05 -32.49
N GLY A 96 -11.02 -26.72 -31.39
CA GLY A 96 -12.35 -26.12 -31.35
C GLY A 96 -12.27 -24.64 -31.63
N THR A 97 -13.02 -24.15 -32.57
CA THR A 97 -13.27 -22.73 -32.80
C THR A 97 -13.65 -22.09 -31.48
N VAL A 98 -12.80 -21.18 -30.94
CA VAL A 98 -13.12 -20.41 -29.74
C VAL A 98 -14.39 -19.62 -30.03
N VAL A 99 -15.50 -20.05 -29.43
CA VAL A 99 -16.74 -19.28 -29.47
C VAL A 99 -16.49 -18.05 -28.56
N LEU A 100 -16.28 -16.92 -29.21
CA LEU A 100 -16.16 -15.63 -28.49
C LEU A 100 -17.43 -15.46 -27.67
N PRO A 101 -17.31 -15.03 -26.38
CA PRO A 101 -18.47 -14.67 -25.61
C PRO A 101 -19.23 -13.59 -26.38
N THR A 102 -20.46 -13.89 -26.75
CA THR A 102 -21.36 -12.90 -27.32
C THR A 102 -21.79 -12.00 -26.16
N VAL A 103 -21.15 -10.84 -26.03
CA VAL A 103 -21.70 -9.79 -25.19
C VAL A 103 -23.11 -9.51 -25.67
N PRO A 104 -24.14 -9.51 -24.81
CA PRO A 104 -25.49 -9.23 -25.22
C PRO A 104 -25.56 -7.91 -25.98
N ALA A 105 -26.23 -7.90 -27.13
CA ALA A 105 -26.40 -6.69 -27.96
C ALA A 105 -27.25 -5.61 -27.29
N ASP A 106 -27.77 -5.88 -26.12
CA ASP A 106 -28.64 -5.08 -25.27
C ASP A 106 -27.93 -4.60 -23.99
N GLY A 107 -26.60 -4.36 -24.05
CA GLY A 107 -25.84 -3.74 -22.95
C GLY A 107 -26.50 -2.46 -22.44
N ASN A 108 -26.43 -2.24 -21.12
CA ASN A 108 -26.96 -1.02 -20.52
C ASN A 108 -26.17 0.19 -21.03
N PRO A 109 -26.82 1.22 -21.64
CA PRO A 109 -26.10 2.38 -22.14
C PRO A 109 -25.39 3.20 -21.04
N ASP A 110 -25.75 2.96 -19.78
CA ASP A 110 -25.25 3.69 -18.62
C ASP A 110 -24.17 2.90 -17.84
N ASP A 111 -23.60 1.83 -18.43
CA ASP A 111 -22.54 1.05 -17.81
C ASP A 111 -21.55 0.45 -18.83
N VAL A 112 -20.51 -0.26 -18.33
CA VAL A 112 -19.45 -0.86 -19.13
C VAL A 112 -19.91 -1.99 -20.05
N THR A 113 -21.14 -2.44 -19.97
CA THR A 113 -21.70 -3.49 -20.84
C THR A 113 -22.32 -2.93 -22.11
N CYS A 114 -22.37 -1.61 -22.29
CA CYS A 114 -22.98 -0.97 -23.47
C CYS A 114 -22.28 -1.31 -24.80
N LYS A 115 -21.01 -1.74 -24.76
CA LYS A 115 -20.24 -2.19 -25.91
C LYS A 115 -19.66 -3.59 -25.71
N GLY A 116 -19.53 -4.34 -26.79
CA GLY A 116 -18.84 -5.64 -26.79
C GLY A 116 -17.33 -5.52 -26.63
N THR A 117 -16.73 -4.45 -27.15
CA THR A 117 -15.31 -4.12 -27.00
C THR A 117 -15.13 -2.61 -26.96
N TYR A 118 -14.11 -2.17 -26.22
CA TYR A 118 -13.65 -0.78 -26.15
C TYR A 118 -12.34 -0.60 -26.91
N SER A 119 -11.71 -1.69 -27.35
CA SER A 119 -10.47 -1.64 -28.13
C SER A 119 -10.70 -0.96 -29.46
N VAL A 120 -9.79 -0.03 -29.79
CA VAL A 120 -9.75 0.68 -31.08
C VAL A 120 -8.42 0.42 -31.78
N THR A 121 -8.41 0.65 -33.09
CA THR A 121 -7.20 0.51 -33.90
C THR A 121 -6.27 1.73 -33.76
N ASP A 122 -4.99 1.55 -34.06
CA ASP A 122 -4.00 2.66 -34.02
C ASP A 122 -4.39 3.82 -34.96
N GLU A 123 -5.10 3.57 -36.07
CA GLU A 123 -5.58 4.58 -36.98
C GLU A 123 -6.66 5.49 -36.36
N GLU A 124 -7.47 4.91 -35.46
CA GLU A 124 -8.57 5.62 -34.77
C GLU A 124 -8.08 6.43 -33.57
N LEU A 125 -6.96 6.02 -32.92
CA LEU A 125 -6.47 6.60 -31.69
C LEU A 125 -6.36 8.13 -31.71
N PRO A 126 -5.75 8.78 -32.71
CA PRO A 126 -5.61 10.24 -32.72
C PRO A 126 -6.95 10.99 -32.66
N SER A 127 -8.03 10.37 -33.12
CA SER A 127 -9.35 10.98 -33.15
C SER A 127 -10.16 10.77 -31.87
N VAL A 128 -9.91 9.64 -31.15
CA VAL A 128 -10.73 9.24 -29.98
C VAL A 128 -10.04 9.54 -28.64
N MET A 129 -8.72 9.51 -28.56
CA MET A 129 -7.99 9.73 -27.30
C MET A 129 -8.26 11.10 -26.66
N PRO A 130 -8.37 12.22 -27.41
CA PRO A 130 -8.70 13.52 -26.82
C PRO A 130 -10.17 13.68 -26.38
N ALA A 131 -11.05 12.74 -26.72
CA ALA A 131 -12.46 12.86 -26.44
C ALA A 131 -12.71 12.83 -24.91
N VAL A 132 -13.50 13.80 -24.43
CA VAL A 132 -14.00 13.83 -23.06
C VAL A 132 -15.10 12.78 -22.92
N ILE A 133 -14.92 11.84 -22.01
CA ILE A 133 -15.82 10.72 -21.74
C ILE A 133 -16.44 10.78 -20.34
N GLY A 134 -15.90 11.65 -19.48
CA GLY A 134 -16.41 11.82 -18.12
C GLY A 134 -16.30 13.26 -17.67
N THR A 135 -17.21 13.67 -16.79
CA THR A 135 -17.19 14.99 -16.13
C THR A 135 -17.58 14.87 -14.67
N MET A 136 -16.95 15.69 -13.80
CA MET A 136 -17.32 15.89 -12.40
C MET A 136 -17.01 17.35 -12.05
N GLY A 137 -18.03 18.17 -11.81
CA GLY A 137 -17.83 19.61 -11.65
C GLY A 137 -17.15 20.21 -12.87
N ASP A 138 -15.99 20.82 -12.68
CA ASP A 138 -15.13 21.37 -13.75
C ASP A 138 -14.04 20.40 -14.21
N ALA A 139 -13.86 19.26 -13.55
CA ALA A 139 -12.95 18.22 -13.98
C ALA A 139 -13.51 17.41 -15.15
N THR A 140 -12.62 17.02 -16.04
CA THR A 140 -12.92 16.15 -17.19
C THR A 140 -12.05 14.92 -17.16
N LEU A 141 -12.57 13.82 -17.73
CA LEU A 141 -11.83 12.60 -18.03
C LEU A 141 -11.83 12.38 -19.54
N THR A 142 -10.68 12.32 -20.16
CA THR A 142 -10.50 11.94 -21.56
C THR A 142 -10.20 10.46 -21.71
N ASN A 143 -10.30 9.89 -22.92
CA ASN A 143 -9.86 8.52 -23.17
C ASN A 143 -8.35 8.36 -22.91
N ALA A 144 -7.54 9.38 -23.20
CA ALA A 144 -6.10 9.35 -22.91
C ALA A 144 -5.81 9.26 -21.41
N GLU A 145 -6.54 9.99 -20.59
CA GLU A 145 -6.43 9.90 -19.12
C GLU A 145 -6.99 8.57 -18.60
N LEU A 146 -8.13 8.12 -19.13
CA LEU A 146 -8.72 6.82 -18.77
C LEU A 146 -7.76 5.66 -19.05
N GLN A 147 -6.94 5.76 -20.11
CA GLN A 147 -5.92 4.76 -20.44
C GLN A 147 -4.98 4.50 -19.27
N VAL A 148 -4.56 5.57 -18.55
CA VAL A 148 -3.71 5.45 -17.37
C VAL A 148 -4.45 4.71 -16.25
N TYR A 149 -5.68 5.14 -15.91
CA TYR A 149 -6.49 4.48 -14.87
C TYR A 149 -6.71 3.00 -15.20
N TYR A 150 -7.00 2.68 -16.45
CA TYR A 150 -7.27 1.31 -16.89
C TYR A 150 -6.05 0.41 -16.71
N TRP A 151 -4.87 0.82 -17.22
CA TRP A 151 -3.67 0.01 -17.12
C TRP A 151 -3.14 -0.09 -15.68
N MET A 152 -3.34 0.94 -14.87
CA MET A 152 -3.04 0.85 -13.44
C MET A 152 -3.87 -0.25 -12.74
N GLN A 153 -5.16 -0.44 -13.11
CA GLN A 153 -5.95 -1.55 -12.57
C GLN A 153 -5.41 -2.90 -13.04
N VAL A 154 -5.05 -3.03 -14.31
CA VAL A 154 -4.47 -4.25 -14.86
C VAL A 154 -3.18 -4.60 -14.14
N TYR A 155 -2.25 -3.65 -14.01
CA TYR A 155 -0.95 -3.90 -13.35
C TYR A 155 -1.10 -4.20 -11.86
N ASN A 156 -1.96 -3.50 -11.15
CA ASN A 156 -2.23 -3.80 -9.74
C ASN A 156 -2.74 -5.24 -9.57
N PHE A 157 -3.69 -5.65 -10.40
CA PHE A 157 -4.20 -7.02 -10.39
C PHE A 157 -3.11 -8.05 -10.72
N LEU A 158 -2.32 -7.81 -11.75
CA LEU A 158 -1.23 -8.72 -12.12
C LEU A 158 -0.14 -8.78 -11.06
N ASN A 159 0.20 -7.67 -10.42
CA ASN A 159 1.18 -7.64 -9.34
C ASN A 159 0.73 -8.47 -8.12
N GLU A 160 -0.55 -8.40 -7.79
CA GLU A 160 -1.11 -9.13 -6.64
C GLU A 160 -1.38 -10.61 -6.97
N TYR A 161 -1.85 -10.90 -8.19
CA TYR A 161 -2.39 -12.21 -8.54
C TYR A 161 -1.69 -12.88 -9.72
N ALA A 162 -0.47 -12.48 -10.13
CA ALA A 162 0.23 -13.04 -11.30
C ALA A 162 0.31 -14.57 -11.28
N ALA A 163 0.57 -15.17 -10.12
CA ALA A 163 0.66 -16.63 -9.97
C ALA A 163 -0.69 -17.34 -10.05
N TYR A 164 -1.80 -16.61 -10.05
CA TYR A 164 -3.17 -17.16 -9.99
C TYR A 164 -4.03 -16.78 -11.20
N THR A 165 -3.47 -16.07 -12.19
CA THR A 165 -4.23 -15.58 -13.36
C THR A 165 -4.91 -16.71 -14.13
N GLU A 166 -4.25 -17.86 -14.29
CA GLU A 166 -4.86 -19.05 -14.91
C GLU A 166 -6.07 -19.55 -14.13
N MET A 167 -6.02 -19.54 -12.80
CA MET A 167 -7.12 -19.94 -11.92
C MET A 167 -8.33 -19.01 -12.07
N PHE A 168 -8.09 -17.72 -12.35
CA PHE A 168 -9.13 -16.73 -12.61
C PHE A 168 -9.60 -16.72 -14.06
N GLY A 169 -9.00 -17.56 -14.94
CA GLY A 169 -9.32 -17.62 -16.35
C GLY A 169 -8.82 -16.42 -17.16
N LEU A 170 -7.78 -15.70 -16.66
CA LEU A 170 -7.15 -14.58 -17.35
C LEU A 170 -5.84 -15.03 -18.01
N ASP A 171 -5.79 -14.97 -19.34
CA ASP A 171 -4.56 -14.99 -20.11
C ASP A 171 -4.24 -13.56 -20.59
N TYR A 172 -3.41 -12.85 -19.81
CA TYR A 172 -3.07 -11.45 -20.09
C TYR A 172 -2.25 -11.26 -21.39
N THR A 173 -1.74 -12.33 -22.01
CA THR A 173 -1.10 -12.31 -23.33
C THR A 173 -2.10 -12.31 -24.50
N GLN A 174 -3.38 -12.51 -24.19
CA GLN A 174 -4.47 -12.51 -25.16
C GLN A 174 -5.41 -11.31 -24.95
N PRO A 175 -6.17 -10.90 -25.97
CA PRO A 175 -7.10 -9.78 -25.86
C PRO A 175 -8.11 -9.97 -24.73
N MET A 176 -8.13 -9.02 -23.76
CA MET A 176 -8.96 -9.07 -22.55
C MET A 176 -10.46 -8.84 -22.85
N ASP A 177 -10.79 -8.24 -23.99
CA ASP A 177 -12.17 -8.06 -24.47
C ASP A 177 -12.82 -9.35 -24.99
N ARG A 178 -12.05 -10.45 -25.06
CA ARG A 178 -12.48 -11.78 -25.55
C ARG A 178 -12.48 -12.85 -24.47
N GLN A 179 -12.21 -12.48 -23.23
CA GLN A 179 -12.14 -13.40 -22.10
C GLN A 179 -13.15 -12.97 -21.05
N MET A 180 -13.94 -13.90 -20.55
CA MET A 180 -14.88 -13.62 -19.45
C MET A 180 -14.11 -13.44 -18.15
N SER A 181 -14.50 -12.45 -17.38
CA SER A 181 -13.94 -12.21 -16.07
C SER A 181 -14.49 -13.18 -15.01
N ILE A 182 -13.94 -13.11 -13.83
CA ILE A 182 -14.30 -13.96 -12.68
C ILE A 182 -15.79 -13.88 -12.31
N ASP A 183 -16.46 -12.76 -12.63
CA ASP A 183 -17.88 -12.55 -12.35
C ASP A 183 -18.80 -13.34 -13.32
N GLY A 184 -18.23 -13.86 -14.40
CA GLY A 184 -18.95 -14.61 -15.45
C GLY A 184 -19.98 -13.78 -16.20
N ARG A 185 -19.95 -12.44 -16.11
CA ARG A 185 -20.93 -11.51 -16.72
C ARG A 185 -20.27 -10.51 -17.65
N THR A 186 -19.09 -10.01 -17.26
CA THR A 186 -18.32 -9.06 -18.01
C THR A 186 -17.08 -9.70 -18.62
N THR A 187 -16.49 -9.06 -19.63
CA THR A 187 -15.15 -9.42 -20.09
C THR A 187 -14.10 -8.86 -19.13
N TRP A 188 -12.86 -9.38 -19.14
CA TRP A 188 -11.78 -8.81 -18.35
C TRP A 188 -11.51 -7.34 -18.70
N GLN A 189 -11.69 -6.95 -19.96
CA GLN A 189 -11.62 -5.54 -20.35
C GLN A 189 -12.69 -4.70 -19.64
N GLN A 190 -13.92 -5.14 -19.62
CA GLN A 190 -15.02 -4.46 -18.94
C GLN A 190 -14.83 -4.43 -17.44
N TYR A 191 -14.32 -5.51 -16.84
CA TYR A 191 -14.01 -5.58 -15.42
C TYR A 191 -12.98 -4.52 -15.00
N PHE A 192 -11.84 -4.45 -15.69
CA PHE A 192 -10.83 -3.44 -15.41
C PHE A 192 -11.29 -2.02 -15.76
N LEU A 193 -12.11 -1.87 -16.80
CA LEU A 193 -12.71 -0.59 -17.16
C LEU A 193 -13.63 -0.06 -16.07
N GLN A 194 -14.48 -0.92 -15.51
CA GLN A 194 -15.34 -0.54 -14.38
C GLN A 194 -14.50 -0.09 -13.19
N ALA A 195 -13.50 -0.87 -12.81
CA ALA A 195 -12.58 -0.52 -11.72
C ALA A 195 -11.85 0.81 -11.97
N ALA A 196 -11.41 1.07 -13.20
CA ALA A 196 -10.76 2.32 -13.58
C ALA A 196 -11.68 3.54 -13.47
N LEU A 197 -12.92 3.40 -13.93
CA LEU A 197 -13.91 4.47 -13.83
C LEU A 197 -14.32 4.74 -12.37
N ASP A 198 -14.49 3.71 -11.58
CA ASP A 198 -14.80 3.85 -10.15
C ASP A 198 -13.63 4.48 -9.39
N GLN A 199 -12.40 4.10 -9.71
CA GLN A 199 -11.21 4.73 -9.13
C GLN A 199 -11.14 6.22 -9.49
N TRP A 200 -11.38 6.60 -10.76
CA TRP A 200 -11.41 8.00 -11.15
C TRP A 200 -12.50 8.77 -10.37
N LYS A 201 -13.72 8.22 -10.28
CA LYS A 201 -14.82 8.84 -9.52
C LYS A 201 -14.43 9.04 -8.05
N ASN A 202 -13.84 8.03 -7.42
CA ASN A 202 -13.45 8.07 -6.03
C ASN A 202 -12.37 9.13 -5.78
N TYR A 203 -11.28 9.09 -6.52
CA TYR A 203 -10.16 10.02 -6.32
C TYR A 203 -10.56 11.46 -6.68
N GLN A 204 -11.32 11.64 -7.74
CA GLN A 204 -11.76 12.97 -8.15
C GLN A 204 -12.71 13.58 -7.11
N ALA A 205 -13.67 12.80 -6.60
CA ALA A 205 -14.59 13.26 -5.56
C ALA A 205 -13.85 13.61 -4.26
N MET A 206 -12.91 12.75 -3.84
CA MET A 206 -12.05 13.00 -2.67
C MET A 206 -11.15 14.23 -2.88
N SER A 207 -10.60 14.43 -4.07
CA SER A 207 -9.82 15.62 -4.41
C SER A 207 -10.64 16.90 -4.29
N TYR A 208 -11.89 16.88 -4.72
CA TYR A 208 -12.82 18.01 -4.51
C TYR A 208 -13.11 18.26 -3.03
N ALA A 209 -13.35 17.19 -2.26
CA ALA A 209 -13.56 17.29 -0.82
C ALA A 209 -12.32 17.82 -0.08
N ALA A 210 -11.13 17.36 -0.46
CA ALA A 210 -9.85 17.83 0.06
C ALA A 210 -9.69 19.34 -0.17
N ASN A 211 -9.88 19.79 -1.40
CA ASN A 211 -9.80 21.21 -1.75
C ASN A 211 -10.84 22.05 -0.98
N ALA A 212 -12.09 21.56 -0.87
CA ALA A 212 -13.15 22.25 -0.12
C ALA A 212 -12.82 22.33 1.39
N ALA A 213 -12.11 21.34 1.94
CA ALA A 213 -11.63 21.32 3.32
C ALA A 213 -10.37 22.16 3.54
N GLY A 214 -9.73 22.67 2.48
CA GLY A 214 -8.42 23.32 2.55
C GLY A 214 -7.28 22.38 2.94
N TYR A 215 -7.41 21.10 2.60
CA TYR A 215 -6.37 20.10 2.82
C TYR A 215 -5.24 20.30 1.82
N GLU A 216 -4.02 20.26 2.29
CA GLU A 216 -2.81 20.39 1.49
C GLU A 216 -2.00 19.09 1.58
N LEU A 217 -1.42 18.65 0.48
CA LEU A 217 -0.49 17.53 0.46
C LEU A 217 0.75 17.86 1.30
N GLU A 218 1.24 16.88 2.03
CA GLU A 218 2.53 16.97 2.71
C GLU A 218 3.67 17.27 1.72
N LYS A 219 4.65 17.99 2.20
CA LYS A 219 5.77 18.49 1.37
C LYS A 219 6.48 17.38 0.60
N ASP A 220 6.62 16.21 1.18
CA ASP A 220 7.33 15.07 0.58
C ASP A 220 6.62 14.58 -0.68
N TYR A 221 5.27 14.53 -0.67
CA TYR A 221 4.50 14.21 -1.88
C TYR A 221 4.60 15.31 -2.94
N VAL A 222 4.57 16.58 -2.53
CA VAL A 222 4.71 17.72 -3.44
C VAL A 222 6.08 17.68 -4.12
N ASP A 223 7.15 17.47 -3.35
CA ASP A 223 8.52 17.39 -3.86
C ASP A 223 8.69 16.17 -4.79
N TYR A 224 8.11 15.03 -4.42
CA TYR A 224 8.12 13.82 -5.25
C TYR A 224 7.45 14.06 -6.61
N LEU A 225 6.21 14.57 -6.62
CA LEU A 225 5.48 14.86 -7.85
C LEU A 225 6.22 15.87 -8.74
N ALA A 226 6.84 16.89 -8.14
CA ALA A 226 7.61 17.89 -8.88
C ALA A 226 8.89 17.30 -9.53
N ALA A 227 9.52 16.32 -8.89
CA ALA A 227 10.73 15.67 -9.40
C ALA A 227 10.46 14.55 -10.42
N LEU A 228 9.26 13.96 -10.38
CA LEU A 228 8.93 12.74 -11.11
C LEU A 228 9.06 12.85 -12.63
N PRO A 229 8.62 13.93 -13.33
CA PRO A 229 8.77 14.03 -14.78
C PRO A 229 10.23 13.94 -15.25
N ALA A 230 11.15 14.58 -14.52
CA ALA A 230 12.59 14.53 -14.85
C ALA A 230 13.18 13.12 -14.57
N SER A 231 12.73 12.47 -13.51
CA SER A 231 13.15 11.10 -13.18
C SER A 231 12.66 10.10 -14.22
N LEU A 232 11.40 10.21 -14.68
CA LEU A 232 10.84 9.35 -15.74
C LEU A 232 11.56 9.57 -17.07
N GLU A 233 11.89 10.82 -17.42
CA GLU A 233 12.66 11.12 -18.61
C GLU A 233 14.04 10.46 -18.57
N GLN A 234 14.74 10.54 -17.45
CA GLN A 234 16.02 9.87 -17.26
C GLN A 234 15.90 8.34 -17.38
N SER A 235 14.89 7.75 -16.74
CA SER A 235 14.63 6.32 -16.77
C SER A 235 14.32 5.83 -18.18
N ALA A 236 13.50 6.56 -18.93
CA ALA A 236 13.17 6.27 -20.31
C ALA A 236 14.42 6.21 -21.20
N LEU A 237 15.27 7.23 -21.09
CA LEU A 237 16.53 7.28 -21.85
C LEU A 237 17.47 6.13 -21.47
N MET A 238 17.57 5.77 -20.20
CA MET A 238 18.37 4.63 -19.74
C MET A 238 17.84 3.29 -20.25
N SER A 239 16.52 3.16 -20.39
CA SER A 239 15.84 1.98 -20.92
C SER A 239 15.76 1.96 -22.45
N GLY A 240 16.34 2.95 -23.14
CA GLY A 240 16.42 3.00 -24.61
C GLY A 240 15.20 3.59 -25.29
N PHE A 241 14.26 4.19 -24.55
CA PHE A 241 13.16 4.95 -25.13
C PHE A 241 13.60 6.36 -25.58
N GLU A 242 12.88 6.94 -26.50
CA GLU A 242 13.13 8.30 -27.00
C GLU A 242 12.89 9.37 -25.92
N ASN A 243 11.87 9.17 -25.07
CA ASN A 243 11.47 10.04 -23.98
C ASN A 243 10.51 9.29 -23.02
N ALA A 244 10.16 9.93 -21.90
CA ALA A 244 9.27 9.36 -20.90
C ALA A 244 7.87 9.03 -21.46
N GLU A 245 7.32 9.86 -22.35
CA GLU A 245 6.00 9.60 -22.94
C GLU A 245 6.00 8.31 -23.78
N LYS A 246 7.10 8.06 -24.53
CA LYS A 246 7.25 6.80 -25.29
C LYS A 246 7.37 5.57 -24.38
N MET A 247 7.99 5.71 -23.23
CA MET A 247 8.01 4.66 -22.20
C MET A 247 6.60 4.41 -21.65
N LEU A 248 5.89 5.46 -21.23
CA LEU A 248 4.50 5.34 -20.77
C LEU A 248 3.57 4.73 -21.83
N GLN A 249 3.78 5.08 -23.11
CA GLN A 249 3.01 4.51 -24.20
C GLN A 249 3.31 3.02 -24.44
N ALA A 250 4.52 2.56 -24.18
CA ALA A 250 4.87 1.14 -24.25
C ALA A 250 4.12 0.35 -23.16
N ASP A 251 4.00 0.91 -21.96
CA ASP A 251 3.39 0.25 -20.82
C ASP A 251 1.85 0.36 -20.82
N MET A 252 1.33 1.56 -21.14
CA MET A 252 -0.10 1.87 -20.97
C MET A 252 -0.85 2.08 -22.30
N GLY A 253 -0.19 1.81 -23.42
CA GLY A 253 -0.74 1.99 -24.77
C GLY A 253 -0.53 3.37 -25.36
N PRO A 254 -0.59 3.47 -26.71
CA PRO A 254 -0.21 4.67 -27.46
C PRO A 254 -1.07 5.91 -27.20
N GLY A 255 -2.14 5.80 -26.42
CA GLY A 255 -2.96 6.93 -25.95
C GLY A 255 -2.48 7.56 -24.65
N ALA A 256 -1.58 6.92 -23.90
CA ALA A 256 -1.07 7.46 -22.65
C ALA A 256 -0.17 8.69 -22.90
N THR A 257 -0.31 9.70 -22.06
CA THR A 257 0.47 10.94 -22.10
C THR A 257 1.10 11.22 -20.74
N MET A 258 2.21 11.97 -20.73
CA MET A 258 2.82 12.44 -19.49
C MET A 258 1.85 13.28 -18.66
N ASP A 259 1.13 14.20 -19.30
CA ASP A 259 0.14 15.06 -18.62
C ASP A 259 -0.98 14.24 -17.99
N GLY A 260 -1.49 13.22 -18.68
CA GLY A 260 -2.51 12.31 -18.15
C GLY A 260 -2.02 11.50 -16.96
N TYR A 261 -0.78 11.02 -17.03
CA TYR A 261 -0.15 10.28 -15.94
C TYR A 261 0.09 11.16 -14.70
N MET A 262 0.60 12.37 -14.90
CA MET A 262 0.80 13.32 -13.78
C MET A 262 -0.53 13.72 -13.14
N LYS A 263 -1.55 14.01 -13.95
CA LYS A 263 -2.89 14.33 -13.45
C LYS A 263 -3.50 13.18 -12.65
N TYR A 264 -3.31 11.93 -13.11
CA TYR A 264 -3.69 10.73 -12.34
C TYR A 264 -3.04 10.72 -10.97
N LEU A 265 -1.70 10.91 -10.90
CA LEU A 265 -0.96 10.86 -9.64
C LEU A 265 -1.32 12.02 -8.69
N GLU A 266 -1.47 13.24 -9.20
CA GLU A 266 -1.88 14.40 -8.39
C GLU A 266 -3.26 14.18 -7.77
N THR A 267 -4.22 13.70 -8.56
CA THR A 267 -5.57 13.41 -8.10
C THR A 267 -5.57 12.25 -7.11
N TYR A 268 -4.77 11.20 -7.39
CA TYR A 268 -4.59 10.05 -6.51
C TYR A 268 -4.04 10.46 -5.15
N TYR A 269 -2.87 11.10 -5.11
CA TYR A 269 -2.24 11.44 -3.83
C TYR A 269 -3.09 12.39 -3.00
N LEU A 270 -3.69 13.42 -3.61
CA LEU A 270 -4.55 14.36 -2.90
C LEU A 270 -5.79 13.66 -2.34
N GLY A 271 -6.49 12.87 -3.17
CA GLY A 271 -7.70 12.18 -2.75
C GLY A 271 -7.44 11.10 -1.71
N TYR A 272 -6.38 10.31 -1.91
CA TYR A 272 -6.02 9.19 -1.05
C TYR A 272 -5.54 9.65 0.33
N THR A 273 -4.63 10.63 0.38
CA THR A 273 -4.11 11.14 1.67
C THR A 273 -5.21 11.87 2.45
N TYR A 274 -6.09 12.60 1.76
CA TYR A 274 -7.25 13.22 2.40
C TYR A 274 -8.23 12.18 2.95
N TYR A 275 -8.48 11.10 2.22
CA TYR A 275 -9.32 9.99 2.70
C TYR A 275 -8.75 9.41 3.99
N GLY A 276 -7.46 9.05 4.02
CA GLY A 276 -6.78 8.55 5.21
C GLY A 276 -6.89 9.53 6.39
N ALA A 277 -6.52 10.80 6.18
CA ALA A 277 -6.62 11.84 7.21
C ALA A 277 -8.07 12.12 7.68
N SER A 278 -9.06 11.75 6.89
CA SER A 278 -10.47 11.87 7.26
C SER A 278 -10.92 10.68 8.11
N LEU A 279 -10.46 9.47 7.78
CA LEU A 279 -10.73 8.27 8.59
C LEU A 279 -10.18 8.38 10.00
N GLU A 280 -8.98 8.94 10.17
CA GLU A 280 -8.37 9.19 11.49
C GLU A 280 -9.24 10.08 12.40
N LYS A 281 -10.09 10.92 11.82
CA LYS A 281 -10.98 11.81 12.56
C LYS A 281 -12.32 11.19 12.91
N ILE A 282 -12.63 10.03 12.37
CA ILE A 282 -13.88 9.31 12.67
C ILE A 282 -13.74 8.72 14.09
N PRO A 283 -14.55 9.16 15.05
CA PRO A 283 -14.47 8.61 16.39
C PRO A 283 -14.96 7.16 16.41
N VAL A 284 -14.22 6.32 17.13
CA VAL A 284 -14.58 4.94 17.41
C VAL A 284 -14.51 4.72 18.92
N THR A 285 -15.58 4.15 19.48
CA THR A 285 -15.64 3.81 20.90
C THR A 285 -15.65 2.30 21.06
N GLU A 286 -15.13 1.82 22.18
CA GLU A 286 -15.14 0.40 22.55
C GLU A 286 -16.57 -0.18 22.46
N ALA A 287 -17.57 0.53 22.94
CA ALA A 287 -18.96 0.10 22.89
C ALA A 287 -19.51 -0.01 21.45
N GLU A 288 -19.05 0.82 20.51
CA GLU A 288 -19.42 0.70 19.09
C GLU A 288 -18.79 -0.55 18.47
N VAL A 289 -17.52 -0.84 18.78
CA VAL A 289 -16.84 -2.05 18.29
C VAL A 289 -17.50 -3.32 18.85
N GLU A 290 -17.81 -3.34 20.15
CA GLU A 290 -18.53 -4.46 20.75
C GLU A 290 -19.91 -4.69 20.10
N ALA A 291 -20.67 -3.60 19.88
CA ALA A 291 -21.97 -3.67 19.25
C ALA A 291 -21.88 -4.13 17.78
N TYR A 292 -20.85 -3.69 17.06
CA TYR A 292 -20.57 -4.12 15.71
C TYR A 292 -20.26 -5.62 15.64
N PHE A 293 -19.36 -6.11 16.51
CA PHE A 293 -19.08 -7.54 16.61
C PHE A 293 -20.36 -8.36 16.89
N ASP A 294 -21.16 -7.92 17.87
CA ASP A 294 -22.37 -8.65 18.26
C ASP A 294 -23.42 -8.67 17.13
N ALA A 295 -23.48 -7.61 16.32
CA ALA A 295 -24.35 -7.55 15.13
C ALA A 295 -23.91 -8.51 14.02
N HIS A 296 -22.62 -8.80 13.90
CA HIS A 296 -22.02 -9.68 12.89
C HIS A 296 -21.56 -11.04 13.45
N ALA A 297 -21.97 -11.40 14.67
CA ALA A 297 -21.48 -12.57 15.39
C ALA A 297 -21.64 -13.91 14.65
N GLU A 298 -22.72 -14.10 13.89
CA GLU A 298 -22.93 -15.31 13.10
C GLU A 298 -21.95 -15.40 11.91
N GLU A 299 -21.61 -14.29 11.28
CA GLU A 299 -20.63 -14.19 10.20
C GLU A 299 -19.22 -14.46 10.74
N TYR A 300 -18.83 -13.79 11.81
CA TYR A 300 -17.56 -14.02 12.48
C TYR A 300 -17.37 -15.48 12.90
N LYS A 301 -18.42 -16.08 13.45
CA LYS A 301 -18.39 -17.49 13.84
C LYS A 301 -18.21 -18.45 12.65
N LEU A 302 -18.81 -18.16 11.50
CA LEU A 302 -18.59 -18.96 10.28
C LEU A 302 -17.13 -18.91 9.81
N ASN A 303 -16.44 -17.80 10.09
CA ASN A 303 -15.02 -17.59 9.79
C ASN A 303 -14.10 -18.02 10.96
N GLY A 304 -14.65 -18.64 12.01
CA GLY A 304 -13.88 -19.15 13.14
C GLY A 304 -13.48 -18.10 14.18
N LEU A 305 -14.03 -16.88 14.10
CA LEU A 305 -13.76 -15.82 15.06
C LEU A 305 -14.85 -15.76 16.15
N GLU A 306 -14.44 -15.88 17.39
CA GLU A 306 -15.30 -15.77 18.57
C GLU A 306 -14.63 -14.81 19.59
N LYS A 307 -15.43 -14.27 20.54
CA LYS A 307 -14.89 -13.49 21.68
C LYS A 307 -14.09 -14.42 22.59
N THR A 308 -12.78 -14.43 22.43
CA THR A 308 -11.82 -15.20 23.23
C THR A 308 -10.81 -14.28 23.90
N ASP A 309 -9.97 -14.87 24.77
CA ASP A 309 -8.83 -14.16 25.40
C ASP A 309 -7.58 -14.13 24.48
N GLU A 310 -7.69 -14.57 23.24
CA GLU A 310 -6.61 -14.48 22.25
C GLU A 310 -6.35 -13.01 21.89
N VAL A 311 -5.08 -12.61 21.92
CA VAL A 311 -4.68 -11.23 21.69
C VAL A 311 -3.65 -11.12 20.59
N HIS A 312 -3.65 -9.98 19.91
CA HIS A 312 -2.49 -9.43 19.21
C HIS A 312 -1.72 -8.52 20.15
N VAL A 313 -0.41 -8.45 19.98
CA VAL A 313 0.48 -7.67 20.85
C VAL A 313 1.29 -6.70 20.02
N ASP A 314 1.37 -5.44 20.47
CA ASP A 314 2.21 -4.43 19.87
C ASP A 314 3.46 -4.25 20.74
N VAL A 315 4.64 -4.30 20.10
CA VAL A 315 5.93 -4.15 20.78
C VAL A 315 6.88 -3.30 19.95
N ARG A 316 7.75 -2.56 20.63
CA ARG A 316 8.97 -2.04 20.00
C ARG A 316 10.16 -2.89 20.41
N HIS A 317 11.12 -3.05 19.51
CA HIS A 317 12.37 -3.70 19.86
C HIS A 317 13.59 -3.07 19.18
N ILE A 318 14.75 -3.28 19.80
CA ILE A 318 16.07 -2.93 19.25
C ILE A 318 16.86 -4.22 19.14
N LEU A 319 17.18 -4.66 17.95
CA LEU A 319 18.02 -5.84 17.73
C LEU A 319 19.50 -5.47 17.71
N ILE A 320 20.28 -6.17 18.50
CA ILE A 320 21.76 -6.10 18.52
C ILE A 320 22.30 -7.47 18.17
N CYS A 321 22.82 -7.62 16.96
CA CYS A 321 23.43 -8.84 16.47
C CYS A 321 24.86 -8.99 17.00
N PRO A 322 25.33 -10.21 17.29
CA PRO A 322 26.76 -10.44 17.48
C PRO A 322 27.51 -10.13 16.17
N GLU A 323 28.65 -9.44 16.27
CA GLU A 323 29.52 -9.17 15.11
C GLU A 323 30.52 -10.30 14.98
N SER A 324 30.57 -10.98 13.82
CA SER A 324 31.52 -12.01 13.53
C SER A 324 32.65 -11.52 12.61
N ALA A 325 33.77 -12.23 12.63
CA ALA A 325 34.82 -12.06 11.63
C ALA A 325 34.26 -12.42 10.23
N GLU A 326 34.74 -11.73 9.19
CA GLU A 326 34.34 -11.97 7.81
C GLU A 326 34.46 -13.46 7.42
N GLY A 327 33.32 -14.03 6.95
CA GLY A 327 33.23 -15.44 6.54
C GLY A 327 32.98 -16.46 7.66
N ALA A 328 32.75 -16.04 8.92
CA ALA A 328 32.30 -16.92 9.99
C ALA A 328 30.82 -17.30 9.83
N THR A 329 30.50 -18.57 10.08
CA THR A 329 29.15 -19.12 10.05
C THR A 329 28.51 -19.25 11.45
N THR A 330 29.27 -18.99 12.50
CA THR A 330 28.86 -19.09 13.90
C THR A 330 29.56 -18.02 14.72
N TYR A 331 28.89 -17.58 15.79
CA TYR A 331 29.44 -16.62 16.74
C TYR A 331 30.10 -17.29 17.93
N THR A 332 31.17 -16.69 18.41
CA THR A 332 31.85 -17.10 19.64
C THR A 332 31.17 -16.57 20.90
N ASP A 333 31.43 -17.15 22.06
CA ASP A 333 30.94 -16.64 23.35
C ASP A 333 31.38 -15.19 23.62
N ALA A 334 32.54 -14.77 23.11
CA ALA A 334 33.00 -13.40 23.24
C ALA A 334 32.21 -12.41 22.39
N GLU A 335 31.81 -12.78 21.17
CA GLU A 335 30.96 -11.95 20.28
C GLU A 335 29.54 -11.82 20.83
N TRP A 336 28.99 -12.92 21.36
CA TRP A 336 27.73 -12.88 22.10
C TRP A 336 27.80 -11.99 23.33
N ALA A 337 28.88 -12.06 24.13
CA ALA A 337 29.07 -11.21 25.30
C ALA A 337 29.23 -9.72 24.93
N ALA A 338 29.84 -9.43 23.79
CA ALA A 338 29.95 -8.06 23.27
C ALA A 338 28.58 -7.51 22.86
N ALA A 339 27.76 -8.26 22.11
CA ALA A 339 26.41 -7.89 21.76
C ALA A 339 25.53 -7.67 22.99
N LYS A 340 25.63 -8.54 24.01
CA LYS A 340 24.91 -8.34 25.28
C LYS A 340 25.32 -7.06 25.98
N SER A 341 26.62 -6.75 26.01
CA SER A 341 27.14 -5.54 26.66
C SER A 341 26.64 -4.28 25.95
N GLU A 342 26.52 -4.33 24.61
CA GLU A 342 25.99 -3.23 23.84
C GLU A 342 24.48 -3.06 24.06
N ALA A 343 23.72 -4.16 24.07
CA ALA A 343 22.28 -4.12 24.41
C ALA A 343 22.05 -3.54 25.83
N ASP A 344 22.87 -3.95 26.81
CA ASP A 344 22.82 -3.38 28.16
C ASP A 344 23.17 -1.89 28.17
N ARG A 345 24.14 -1.46 27.39
CA ARG A 345 24.53 -0.06 27.26
C ARG A 345 23.37 0.79 26.72
N ILE A 346 22.73 0.33 25.64
CA ILE A 346 21.61 1.03 25.00
C ILE A 346 20.41 1.11 25.96
N LEU A 347 20.07 0.00 26.60
CA LEU A 347 19.00 0.00 27.62
C LEU A 347 19.29 0.98 28.75
N ASN A 348 20.54 0.99 29.29
CA ASN A 348 20.93 1.95 30.31
C ASN A 348 20.95 3.39 29.82
N GLU A 349 21.29 3.63 28.55
CA GLU A 349 21.20 4.95 27.94
C GLU A 349 19.75 5.44 27.95
N TRP A 350 18.79 4.60 27.53
CA TRP A 350 17.37 4.91 27.55
C TRP A 350 16.88 5.20 28.98
N LEU A 351 17.18 4.33 29.93
CA LEU A 351 16.78 4.46 31.33
C LEU A 351 17.38 5.69 32.05
N SER A 352 18.52 6.19 31.57
CA SER A 352 19.22 7.36 32.16
C SER A 352 18.59 8.70 31.78
N LYS A 353 17.70 8.71 30.78
CA LYS A 353 16.95 9.88 30.28
C LYS A 353 15.52 9.84 30.85
N THR A 354 14.58 10.46 30.15
CA THR A 354 13.15 10.27 30.43
C THR A 354 12.68 9.06 29.61
N PRO A 355 12.58 7.86 30.21
CA PRO A 355 12.24 6.66 29.46
C PRO A 355 10.74 6.68 29.11
N ASP A 356 10.45 6.81 27.83
CA ASP A 356 9.13 6.75 27.23
C ASP A 356 9.22 6.04 25.87
N GLU A 357 8.08 5.81 25.25
CA GLU A 357 8.01 5.10 23.96
C GLU A 357 8.70 5.88 22.84
N ASP A 358 8.53 7.20 22.78
CA ASP A 358 9.13 8.03 21.73
C ASP A 358 10.66 8.00 21.80
N SER A 359 11.23 8.09 23.00
CA SER A 359 12.67 8.00 23.21
C SER A 359 13.21 6.59 22.94
N PHE A 360 12.40 5.54 23.14
CA PHE A 360 12.76 4.18 22.77
C PHE A 360 12.77 4.04 21.23
N ALA A 361 11.76 4.54 20.55
CA ALA A 361 11.67 4.55 19.09
C ALA A 361 12.88 5.25 18.43
N ALA A 362 13.28 6.43 18.95
CA ALA A 362 14.46 7.14 18.45
C ALA A 362 15.78 6.36 18.65
N LEU A 363 15.88 5.56 19.72
CA LEU A 363 17.03 4.66 19.89
C LEU A 363 16.96 3.46 18.94
N ALA A 364 15.78 2.94 18.66
CA ALA A 364 15.60 1.87 17.68
C ALA A 364 16.01 2.31 16.27
N GLU A 365 15.62 3.49 15.83
CA GLU A 365 16.08 4.09 14.57
C GLU A 365 17.60 4.27 14.50
N THR A 366 18.24 4.53 15.66
CA THR A 366 19.69 4.78 15.73
C THR A 366 20.51 3.51 15.79
N TYR A 367 20.06 2.52 16.54
CA TYR A 367 20.89 1.36 16.94
C TYR A 367 20.37 0.01 16.47
N SER A 368 19.07 -0.11 16.12
CA SER A 368 18.52 -1.41 15.74
C SER A 368 19.13 -1.92 14.44
N GLN A 369 19.53 -3.18 14.47
CA GLN A 369 20.02 -3.93 13.32
C GLN A 369 18.90 -4.79 12.68
N ASP A 370 17.65 -4.58 13.10
CA ASP A 370 16.51 -5.22 12.47
C ASP A 370 16.04 -4.45 11.23
N PRO A 371 16.21 -4.98 10.01
CA PRO A 371 15.84 -4.28 8.79
C PRO A 371 14.31 -4.13 8.62
N GLY A 372 13.52 -4.94 9.34
CA GLY A 372 12.06 -4.93 9.25
C GLY A 372 11.39 -3.82 10.06
N SER A 373 12.01 -3.35 11.14
CA SER A 373 11.38 -2.40 12.06
C SER A 373 12.24 -1.20 12.45
N ALA A 374 13.54 -1.21 12.19
CA ALA A 374 14.45 -0.13 12.63
C ALA A 374 13.98 1.25 12.16
N SER A 375 13.59 1.40 10.90
CA SER A 375 13.12 2.67 10.31
C SER A 375 11.74 3.14 10.82
N ASN A 376 11.00 2.24 11.50
CA ASN A 376 9.73 2.52 12.15
C ASN A 376 9.86 2.58 13.69
N GLY A 377 11.02 2.97 14.19
CA GLY A 377 11.26 3.04 15.63
C GLY A 377 11.17 1.68 16.34
N GLY A 378 11.48 0.59 15.63
CA GLY A 378 11.47 -0.78 16.15
C GLY A 378 10.08 -1.37 16.37
N LEU A 379 9.00 -0.79 15.82
CA LEU A 379 7.63 -1.21 16.08
C LEU A 379 7.24 -2.45 15.24
N TYR A 380 6.70 -3.45 15.93
CA TYR A 380 5.88 -4.53 15.39
C TYR A 380 4.47 -4.41 15.98
N GLU A 381 3.50 -4.21 15.11
CA GLU A 381 2.08 -4.17 15.46
C GLU A 381 1.40 -5.49 15.12
N GLY A 382 0.43 -5.88 15.95
CA GLY A 382 -0.40 -7.03 15.69
C GLY A 382 0.34 -8.38 15.71
N VAL A 383 1.39 -8.51 16.53
CA VAL A 383 2.11 -9.78 16.69
C VAL A 383 1.13 -10.84 17.21
N TYR A 384 1.10 -11.99 16.53
CA TYR A 384 0.26 -13.14 16.90
C TYR A 384 1.11 -14.36 17.27
N VAL A 385 0.52 -15.30 18.00
CA VAL A 385 1.18 -16.53 18.43
C VAL A 385 1.62 -17.38 17.24
N GLY A 386 2.89 -17.77 17.20
CA GLY A 386 3.52 -18.53 16.12
C GLY A 386 4.22 -17.67 15.05
N GLN A 387 4.16 -16.34 15.15
CA GLN A 387 4.81 -15.45 14.21
C GLN A 387 6.29 -15.23 14.52
N MET A 388 6.63 -15.14 15.81
CA MET A 388 7.98 -14.78 16.25
C MET A 388 8.75 -16.00 16.76
N VAL A 389 10.07 -15.88 16.85
CA VAL A 389 10.89 -16.91 17.50
C VAL A 389 10.57 -17.04 18.99
N GLU A 390 10.57 -18.27 19.50
CA GLU A 390 10.05 -18.64 20.81
C GLU A 390 10.46 -17.71 21.97
N PRO A 391 11.73 -17.30 22.17
CA PRO A 391 12.06 -16.41 23.28
C PRO A 391 11.46 -15.01 23.15
N PHE A 392 11.34 -14.47 21.93
CA PHE A 392 10.70 -13.20 21.66
C PHE A 392 9.19 -13.30 21.91
N GLU A 393 8.55 -14.34 21.35
CA GLU A 393 7.13 -14.61 21.50
C GLU A 393 6.74 -14.78 22.97
N ASN A 394 7.46 -15.60 23.73
CA ASN A 394 7.21 -15.81 25.15
C ASN A 394 7.28 -14.51 25.96
N TRP A 395 8.12 -13.57 25.56
CA TRP A 395 8.18 -12.26 26.20
C TRP A 395 6.94 -11.41 25.86
N CYS A 396 6.50 -11.41 24.59
CA CYS A 396 5.33 -10.67 24.14
C CYS A 396 4.04 -11.14 24.80
N PHE A 397 3.83 -12.44 24.88
CA PHE A 397 2.58 -13.05 25.36
C PHE A 397 2.59 -13.41 26.85
N ASP A 398 3.52 -12.89 27.65
CA ASP A 398 3.43 -13.00 29.10
C ASP A 398 2.22 -12.16 29.59
N ALA A 399 1.21 -12.83 30.12
CA ALA A 399 -0.06 -12.22 30.52
C ALA A 399 0.06 -11.13 31.62
N SER A 400 1.23 -10.97 32.22
CA SER A 400 1.50 -9.90 33.19
C SER A 400 2.00 -8.61 32.56
N ARG A 401 2.25 -8.59 31.24
CA ARG A 401 2.79 -7.41 30.56
C ARG A 401 1.81 -6.25 30.57
N GLN A 402 2.39 -5.07 30.73
CA GLN A 402 1.68 -3.80 30.72
C GLN A 402 2.45 -2.79 29.87
N TYR A 403 1.76 -1.77 29.36
CA TYR A 403 2.39 -0.66 28.65
C TYR A 403 3.61 -0.14 29.40
N GLY A 404 4.72 -0.03 28.70
CA GLY A 404 5.98 0.45 29.24
C GLY A 404 6.86 -0.61 29.88
N ASP A 405 6.41 -1.87 29.96
CA ASP A 405 7.28 -2.98 30.36
C ASP A 405 8.42 -3.14 29.36
N TYR A 406 9.62 -3.38 29.85
CA TYR A 406 10.80 -3.56 29.03
C TYR A 406 11.70 -4.69 29.54
N GLY A 407 12.58 -5.15 28.67
CA GLY A 407 13.54 -6.21 29.03
C GLY A 407 14.50 -6.51 27.90
N ILE A 408 15.42 -7.45 28.12
CA ILE A 408 16.31 -7.96 27.08
C ILE A 408 16.04 -9.44 26.89
N VAL A 409 15.83 -9.84 25.65
CA VAL A 409 15.57 -11.22 25.23
C VAL A 409 16.71 -11.66 24.30
N GLN A 410 17.26 -12.85 24.50
CA GLN A 410 18.22 -13.46 23.58
C GLN A 410 17.50 -14.41 22.64
N THR A 411 17.75 -14.26 21.35
CA THR A 411 17.30 -15.17 20.29
C THR A 411 18.51 -15.68 19.48
N THR A 412 18.26 -16.46 18.45
CA THR A 412 19.29 -16.89 17.48
C THR A 412 19.85 -15.75 16.64
N TYR A 413 19.14 -14.63 16.54
CA TYR A 413 19.54 -13.45 15.78
C TYR A 413 20.44 -12.49 16.58
N GLY A 414 20.25 -12.43 17.89
CA GLY A 414 20.94 -11.46 18.74
C GLY A 414 20.22 -11.21 20.06
N TYR A 415 20.50 -10.07 20.65
CA TYR A 415 19.80 -9.56 21.80
C TYR A 415 18.77 -8.51 21.38
N HIS A 416 17.52 -8.73 21.78
CA HIS A 416 16.42 -7.79 21.55
C HIS A 416 16.17 -7.02 22.85
N ILE A 417 16.30 -5.71 22.81
CA ILE A 417 15.77 -4.83 23.86
C ILE A 417 14.30 -4.63 23.50
N MET A 418 13.42 -5.01 24.40
CA MET A 418 11.96 -5.05 24.19
C MET A 418 11.28 -3.92 24.94
N PHE A 419 10.22 -3.36 24.36
CA PHE A 419 9.30 -2.43 25.01
C PHE A 419 7.86 -2.84 24.64
N PHE A 420 7.02 -3.06 25.65
CA PHE A 420 5.63 -3.45 25.45
C PHE A 420 4.75 -2.22 25.20
N VAL A 421 4.03 -2.23 24.09
CA VAL A 421 3.16 -1.11 23.69
C VAL A 421 1.70 -1.40 24.05
N ASP A 422 1.13 -2.50 23.56
CA ASP A 422 -0.29 -2.82 23.80
C ASP A 422 -0.59 -4.30 23.60
N SER A 423 -1.77 -4.71 24.03
CA SER A 423 -2.37 -5.99 23.65
C SER A 423 -3.88 -5.82 23.41
N THR A 424 -4.32 -6.24 22.25
CA THR A 424 -5.70 -6.08 21.79
C THR A 424 -6.34 -7.44 21.52
N PRO A 425 -7.53 -7.77 22.04
CA PRO A 425 -8.22 -8.99 21.68
C PRO A 425 -8.39 -9.12 20.17
N VAL A 426 -8.11 -10.30 19.60
CA VAL A 426 -8.19 -10.55 18.15
C VAL A 426 -9.56 -10.20 17.61
N TRP A 427 -10.62 -10.64 18.30
CA TRP A 427 -12.00 -10.33 17.90
C TRP A 427 -12.28 -8.82 17.87
N TYR A 428 -11.71 -8.06 18.82
CA TYR A 428 -11.90 -6.63 18.91
C TYR A 428 -11.18 -5.91 17.76
N ALA A 429 -9.90 -6.23 17.54
CA ALA A 429 -9.11 -5.66 16.46
C ALA A 429 -9.73 -5.92 15.08
N THR A 430 -10.26 -7.15 14.86
CA THR A 430 -10.95 -7.49 13.62
C THR A 430 -12.24 -6.70 13.46
N ALA A 431 -13.10 -6.67 14.49
CA ALA A 431 -14.35 -5.92 14.42
C ALA A 431 -14.15 -4.40 14.26
N GLU A 432 -13.14 -3.84 14.91
CA GLU A 432 -12.76 -2.44 14.74
C GLU A 432 -12.32 -2.15 13.31
N SER A 433 -11.49 -3.02 12.74
CA SER A 433 -11.03 -2.90 11.35
C SER A 433 -12.20 -2.97 10.36
N ASP A 434 -13.07 -3.97 10.49
CA ASP A 434 -14.23 -4.15 9.61
C ASP A 434 -15.21 -2.97 9.72
N MET A 435 -15.48 -2.50 10.94
CA MET A 435 -16.31 -1.32 11.18
C MET A 435 -15.68 -0.06 10.57
N MET A 436 -14.35 0.10 10.62
CA MET A 436 -13.68 1.24 10.00
C MET A 436 -13.73 1.17 8.48
N VAL A 437 -13.67 -0.02 7.89
CA VAL A 437 -13.89 -0.20 6.44
C VAL A 437 -15.31 0.23 6.06
N GLU A 438 -16.33 -0.16 6.83
CA GLU A 438 -17.72 0.25 6.59
C GLU A 438 -17.89 1.78 6.71
N LYS A 439 -17.41 2.37 7.81
CA LYS A 439 -17.44 3.84 8.00
C LYS A 439 -16.69 4.60 6.89
N GLY A 440 -15.59 4.03 6.41
CA GLY A 440 -14.83 4.58 5.28
C GLY A 440 -15.60 4.53 3.96
N ASN A 441 -16.28 3.43 3.70
CA ASN A 441 -17.15 3.28 2.53
C ASN A 441 -18.34 4.25 2.59
N ASP A 442 -18.95 4.43 3.75
CA ASP A 442 -20.03 5.39 3.97
C ASP A 442 -19.54 6.82 3.73
N PHE A 443 -18.38 7.19 4.29
CA PHE A 443 -17.77 8.49 4.04
C PHE A 443 -17.48 8.73 2.55
N LEU A 444 -16.92 7.74 1.85
CA LEU A 444 -16.69 7.82 0.41
C LEU A 444 -18.01 8.00 -0.37
N ALA A 445 -19.05 7.24 -0.01
CA ALA A 445 -20.36 7.35 -0.64
C ALA A 445 -21.01 8.74 -0.42
N GLU A 446 -20.87 9.31 0.79
CA GLU A 446 -21.32 10.67 1.08
C GLU A 446 -20.59 11.71 0.22
N VAL A 447 -19.27 11.58 0.08
CA VAL A 447 -18.47 12.48 -0.76
C VAL A 447 -18.86 12.34 -2.23
N GLN A 448 -19.04 11.12 -2.74
CA GLN A 448 -19.49 10.89 -4.12
C GLN A 448 -20.86 11.47 -4.40
N ALA A 449 -21.78 11.40 -3.43
CA ALA A 449 -23.11 12.01 -3.57
C ALA A 449 -23.05 13.55 -3.68
N GLN A 450 -22.03 14.19 -3.08
CA GLN A 450 -21.82 15.63 -3.21
C GLN A 450 -21.20 16.02 -4.55
N TYR A 451 -20.40 15.13 -5.15
CA TYR A 451 -19.67 15.35 -6.41
C TYR A 451 -20.03 14.27 -7.44
N PRO A 452 -21.25 14.30 -8.01
CA PRO A 452 -21.71 13.27 -8.94
C PRO A 452 -20.93 13.35 -10.27
N ALA A 453 -20.45 12.20 -10.73
CA ALA A 453 -19.83 12.06 -12.04
C ALA A 453 -20.88 11.75 -13.12
N GLN A 454 -20.59 12.16 -14.36
CA GLN A 454 -21.31 11.77 -15.55
C GLN A 454 -20.32 11.09 -16.51
N ILE A 455 -20.67 9.91 -17.00
CA ILE A 455 -19.82 9.12 -17.92
C ILE A 455 -20.61 8.86 -19.22
N ASP A 456 -19.97 9.14 -20.34
CA ASP A 456 -20.46 8.70 -21.66
C ASP A 456 -19.78 7.38 -22.03
N TYR A 457 -20.37 6.28 -21.60
CA TYR A 457 -19.86 4.94 -21.88
C TYR A 457 -19.75 4.64 -23.37
N SER A 458 -20.59 5.28 -24.22
CA SER A 458 -20.57 5.08 -25.65
C SER A 458 -19.35 5.70 -26.34
N ALA A 459 -18.77 6.74 -25.77
CA ALA A 459 -17.60 7.43 -26.27
C ALA A 459 -16.25 6.84 -25.79
N ILE A 460 -16.29 5.91 -24.83
CA ILE A 460 -15.08 5.28 -24.31
C ILE A 460 -14.37 4.51 -25.41
N ALA A 461 -13.04 4.67 -25.48
CA ALA A 461 -12.12 3.94 -26.36
C ALA A 461 -10.81 3.63 -25.62
N LEU A 462 -10.28 2.42 -25.79
CA LEU A 462 -9.05 1.97 -25.17
C LEU A 462 -8.05 1.55 -26.25
N ALA A 463 -6.82 2.00 -26.14
CA ALA A 463 -5.71 1.48 -26.90
C ALA A 463 -5.31 0.08 -26.37
N THR A 464 -4.90 -0.81 -27.27
CA THR A 464 -4.38 -2.12 -26.88
C THR A 464 -2.88 -2.04 -26.60
N VAL A 465 -2.41 -2.81 -25.62
CA VAL A 465 -0.99 -3.05 -25.36
C VAL A 465 -0.71 -4.51 -25.63
N ASP A 466 0.36 -4.77 -26.35
CA ASP A 466 0.84 -6.14 -26.58
C ASP A 466 1.67 -6.59 -25.36
N MET A 467 1.00 -7.19 -24.40
CA MET A 467 1.62 -7.72 -23.18
C MET A 467 2.61 -8.87 -23.45
N ALA A 468 2.52 -9.53 -24.61
CA ALA A 468 3.46 -10.60 -24.97
C ALA A 468 4.84 -10.04 -25.38
N SER A 469 4.91 -8.77 -25.77
CA SER A 469 6.16 -8.08 -26.14
C SER A 469 6.73 -7.21 -25.02
N ALA A 470 6.03 -7.05 -23.89
CA ALA A 470 6.41 -6.19 -22.77
C ALA A 470 7.22 -6.93 -21.68
N GLY A 471 7.63 -8.20 -21.89
CA GLY A 471 8.39 -9.05 -20.98
C GLY A 471 9.87 -9.14 -21.27
#